data_1b05556bcb63e2e998fc3798ac7df4f6
#
_entry.id   1b05556bcb63e2e998fc3798ac7df4f6
#
_cell.length_a   1.000
_cell.length_b   1.000
_cell.length_c   1.000
_cell.angle_alpha   90.00
_cell.angle_beta   90.00
_cell.angle_gamma   90.00
#
_symmetry.space_group_name_H-M   'P 1'
#
loop_
_entity.id
_entity.type
_entity.pdbx_description
1 polymer ?
#
loop_
_entity_poly.entity_id
_entity_poly.type
_entity_poly.pdbx_seq_one_letter_code
_entity_poly.pdbx_strand_id
1 'polypeptide(L)'
;TILCYDAAYSEMCYDGYQAPSILQVGPDAIEFGSFSKTFCMTGFRLGYAVGHPDLIAGLTKCKGQIDSGAPIFIQKAAEKALSMYGPEGQEPKCVIDNMDVFAERRRVLVEGLRELGYECAMPKGTFYVWFDCGMPSFEFTQKMIDLGVIVTPGSGFGESADGWIRMAVTEPVERIRIALERMKRGSYQ
;
A
#
# COMPACT_ATOMS: atom_id res chain seq x y z
N THR A 1 -10.57 -6.15 -24.92
CA THR A 1 -10.51 -6.00 -23.45
C THR A 1 -9.77 -4.74 -23.10
N ILE A 2 -10.31 -3.90 -22.22
CA ILE A 2 -9.64 -2.71 -21.70
C ILE A 2 -8.80 -3.13 -20.49
N LEU A 3 -7.53 -2.71 -20.46
CA LEU A 3 -6.66 -2.93 -19.33
C LEU A 3 -6.80 -1.74 -18.35
N CYS A 4 -7.20 -2.04 -17.12
CA CYS A 4 -7.27 -1.08 -16.02
C CYS A 4 -6.22 -1.46 -14.98
N TYR A 5 -5.30 -0.56 -14.67
CA TYR A 5 -4.24 -0.79 -13.70
C TYR A 5 -4.43 0.12 -12.48
N ASP A 6 -4.63 -0.49 -11.33
CA ASP A 6 -4.69 0.23 -10.05
C ASP A 6 -3.26 0.38 -9.50
N ALA A 7 -2.68 1.56 -9.74
CA ALA A 7 -1.30 1.90 -9.42
C ALA A 7 -1.16 2.75 -8.13
N ALA A 8 -2.12 2.62 -7.20
CA ALA A 8 -2.15 3.44 -5.99
C ALA A 8 -0.91 3.33 -5.09
N TYR A 9 -0.06 2.33 -5.31
CA TYR A 9 1.18 2.06 -4.56
C TYR A 9 2.43 2.07 -5.44
N SER A 10 2.35 2.45 -6.71
CA SER A 10 3.46 2.35 -7.67
C SER A 10 4.72 3.11 -7.23
N GLU A 11 4.55 4.21 -6.51
CA GLU A 11 5.65 5.04 -5.99
C GLU A 11 6.11 4.63 -4.58
N MET A 12 5.44 3.67 -3.95
CA MET A 12 5.86 3.13 -2.66
C MET A 12 6.74 1.91 -2.85
N CYS A 13 7.94 2.11 -3.37
CA CYS A 13 8.90 1.07 -3.69
C CYS A 13 10.16 1.19 -2.84
N TYR A 14 10.86 0.08 -2.64
CA TYR A 14 12.04 -0.02 -1.77
C TYR A 14 13.22 -0.61 -2.51
N ASP A 15 14.41 -0.36 -2.00
CA ASP A 15 15.65 -1.04 -2.43
C ASP A 15 15.93 -0.89 -3.93
N GLY A 16 15.58 0.26 -4.52
CA GLY A 16 15.78 0.56 -5.94
C GLY A 16 14.79 -0.14 -6.89
N TYR A 17 13.80 -0.87 -6.35
CA TYR A 17 12.74 -1.41 -7.19
C TYR A 17 11.84 -0.27 -7.69
N GLN A 18 11.44 -0.38 -8.95
CA GLN A 18 10.45 0.51 -9.58
C GLN A 18 9.29 -0.32 -10.09
N ALA A 19 8.07 0.02 -9.65
CA ALA A 19 6.88 -0.63 -10.18
C ALA A 19 6.66 -0.23 -11.65
N PRO A 20 6.40 -1.19 -12.56
CA PRO A 20 6.14 -0.86 -13.95
C PRO A 20 4.80 -0.13 -14.10
N SER A 21 4.72 0.80 -15.06
CA SER A 21 3.44 1.34 -15.52
C SER A 21 2.86 0.45 -16.62
N ILE A 22 1.54 0.25 -16.60
CA ILE A 22 0.86 -0.49 -17.69
C ILE A 22 1.00 0.23 -19.04
N LEU A 23 1.18 1.53 -19.02
CA LEU A 23 1.35 2.35 -20.24
C LEU A 23 2.67 2.09 -20.95
N GLN A 24 3.66 1.47 -20.28
CA GLN A 24 4.89 0.99 -20.92
C GLN A 24 4.66 -0.26 -21.79
N VAL A 25 3.60 -1.01 -21.50
CA VAL A 25 3.28 -2.26 -22.22
C VAL A 25 2.40 -2.00 -23.43
N GLY A 26 1.51 -1.01 -23.35
CA GLY A 26 0.65 -0.65 -24.46
C GLY A 26 -0.17 0.62 -24.19
N PRO A 27 -0.50 1.37 -25.26
CA PRO A 27 -1.21 2.64 -25.13
C PRO A 27 -2.72 2.45 -24.83
N ASP A 28 -3.28 1.26 -25.09
CA ASP A 28 -4.72 0.98 -24.95
C ASP A 28 -5.11 0.59 -23.51
N ALA A 29 -4.61 1.34 -22.54
CA ALA A 29 -4.81 1.09 -21.14
C ALA A 29 -5.15 2.38 -20.39
N ILE A 30 -5.67 2.21 -19.15
CA ILE A 30 -5.87 3.28 -18.19
C ILE A 30 -5.22 2.90 -16.87
N GLU A 31 -4.46 3.82 -16.31
CA GLU A 31 -3.78 3.67 -15.03
C GLU A 31 -4.34 4.67 -14.02
N PHE A 32 -4.62 4.18 -12.80
CA PHE A 32 -5.16 4.97 -11.71
C PHE A 32 -4.10 5.18 -10.64
N GLY A 33 -3.74 6.44 -10.38
CA GLY A 33 -2.84 6.82 -9.31
C GLY A 33 -3.56 7.45 -8.12
N SER A 34 -2.88 7.57 -7.00
CA SER A 34 -3.45 8.08 -5.76
C SER A 34 -2.46 8.93 -4.98
N PHE A 35 -2.91 10.09 -4.48
CA PHE A 35 -2.14 10.90 -3.54
C PHE A 35 -2.16 10.34 -2.11
N SER A 36 -3.08 9.42 -1.84
CA SER A 36 -3.33 8.89 -0.49
C SER A 36 -2.12 8.23 0.15
N LYS A 37 -1.29 7.54 -0.64
CA LYS A 37 -0.22 6.70 -0.13
C LYS A 37 1.12 7.42 -0.20
N THR A 38 1.54 7.83 -1.38
CA THR A 38 2.80 8.51 -1.65
C THR A 38 2.97 9.79 -0.82
N PHE A 39 1.92 10.60 -0.74
CA PHE A 39 1.93 11.88 -0.02
C PHE A 39 1.25 11.83 1.35
N CYS A 40 0.90 10.64 1.87
CA CYS A 40 0.13 10.51 3.12
C CYS A 40 -1.17 11.32 3.15
N MET A 41 -1.80 11.54 1.98
CA MET A 41 -3.00 12.36 1.81
C MET A 41 -4.29 11.54 1.82
N THR A 42 -4.36 10.46 2.61
CA THR A 42 -5.53 9.56 2.65
C THR A 42 -6.85 10.29 2.94
N GLY A 43 -6.83 11.28 3.84
CA GLY A 43 -8.01 12.08 4.20
C GLY A 43 -8.49 13.04 3.11
N PHE A 44 -7.67 13.34 2.12
CA PHE A 44 -8.00 14.26 1.02
C PHE A 44 -8.91 13.63 -0.04
N ARG A 45 -8.98 12.29 -0.11
CA ARG A 45 -9.84 11.53 -1.03
C ARG A 45 -9.64 11.91 -2.50
N LEU A 46 -8.40 12.01 -2.95
CA LEU A 46 -8.05 12.38 -4.32
C LEU A 46 -7.12 11.36 -4.96
N GLY A 47 -7.40 11.06 -6.21
CA GLY A 47 -6.57 10.27 -7.13
C GLY A 47 -6.63 10.88 -8.53
N TYR A 48 -5.96 10.26 -9.45
CA TYR A 48 -5.93 10.65 -10.86
C TYR A 48 -5.94 9.42 -11.77
N ALA A 49 -6.24 9.65 -13.04
CA ALA A 49 -6.15 8.62 -14.07
C ALA A 49 -5.38 9.16 -15.26
N VAL A 50 -4.54 8.33 -15.85
CA VAL A 50 -3.80 8.59 -17.08
C VAL A 50 -3.96 7.42 -18.05
N GLY A 51 -3.93 7.65 -19.36
CA GLY A 51 -4.09 6.57 -20.31
C GLY A 51 -4.63 7.01 -21.67
N HIS A 52 -5.19 6.06 -22.40
CA HIS A 52 -5.73 6.30 -23.75
C HIS A 52 -6.79 7.43 -23.73
N PRO A 53 -6.72 8.40 -24.65
CA PRO A 53 -7.62 9.58 -24.64
C PRO A 53 -9.11 9.21 -24.61
N ASP A 54 -9.54 8.21 -25.36
CA ASP A 54 -10.95 7.80 -25.40
C ASP A 54 -11.40 7.19 -24.06
N LEU A 55 -10.51 6.46 -23.35
CA LEU A 55 -10.79 5.91 -22.04
C LEU A 55 -10.90 7.02 -21.00
N ILE A 56 -10.00 8.01 -21.05
CA ILE A 56 -10.06 9.20 -20.18
C ILE A 56 -11.32 10.02 -20.45
N ALA A 57 -11.69 10.24 -21.72
CA ALA A 57 -12.93 10.93 -22.09
C ALA A 57 -14.18 10.18 -21.57
N GLY A 58 -14.21 8.87 -21.70
CA GLY A 58 -15.26 8.01 -21.18
C GLY A 58 -15.37 8.08 -19.66
N LEU A 59 -14.23 7.97 -18.95
CA LEU A 59 -14.15 8.10 -17.50
C LEU A 59 -14.66 9.47 -17.05
N THR A 60 -14.22 10.55 -17.69
CA THR A 60 -14.64 11.92 -17.37
C THR A 60 -16.15 12.09 -17.50
N LYS A 61 -16.74 11.54 -18.57
CA LYS A 61 -18.19 11.61 -18.80
C LYS A 61 -18.96 10.83 -17.73
N CYS A 62 -18.50 9.62 -17.38
CA CYS A 62 -19.13 8.81 -16.34
C CYS A 62 -18.98 9.48 -14.96
N LYS A 63 -17.76 9.94 -14.61
CA LYS A 63 -17.47 10.58 -13.34
C LYS A 63 -18.30 11.84 -13.11
N GLY A 64 -18.51 12.64 -14.16
CA GLY A 64 -19.37 13.84 -14.11
C GLY A 64 -20.86 13.55 -13.82
N GLN A 65 -21.30 12.29 -13.94
CA GLN A 65 -22.65 11.87 -13.52
C GLN A 65 -22.69 11.38 -12.07
N ILE A 66 -21.53 11.08 -11.47
CA ILE A 66 -21.43 10.59 -10.10
C ILE A 66 -21.28 11.74 -9.12
N ASP A 67 -20.40 12.68 -9.42
CA ASP A 67 -20.16 13.87 -8.60
C ASP A 67 -19.61 15.05 -9.44
N SER A 68 -19.59 16.24 -8.83
CA SER A 68 -19.08 17.47 -9.45
C SER A 68 -17.55 17.64 -9.30
N GLY A 69 -16.84 16.62 -8.82
CA GLY A 69 -15.40 16.64 -8.60
C GLY A 69 -14.97 16.98 -7.17
N ALA A 70 -13.69 16.83 -6.90
CA ALA A 70 -13.11 17.16 -5.60
C ALA A 70 -13.10 18.68 -5.38
N PRO A 71 -13.19 19.17 -4.12
CA PRO A 71 -13.06 20.59 -3.80
C PRO A 71 -11.76 21.19 -4.37
N ILE A 72 -11.83 22.43 -4.86
CA ILE A 72 -10.71 23.09 -5.56
C ILE A 72 -9.45 23.15 -4.69
N PHE A 73 -9.57 23.40 -3.38
CA PHE A 73 -8.40 23.45 -2.50
C PHE A 73 -7.66 22.10 -2.39
N ILE A 74 -8.40 20.98 -2.47
CA ILE A 74 -7.81 19.63 -2.53
C ILE A 74 -7.06 19.44 -3.85
N GLN A 75 -7.65 19.85 -4.97
CA GLN A 75 -7.00 19.79 -6.28
C GLN A 75 -5.73 20.64 -6.30
N LYS A 76 -5.75 21.84 -5.69
CA LYS A 76 -4.57 22.71 -5.57
C LYS A 76 -3.46 22.09 -4.68
N ALA A 77 -3.84 21.36 -3.63
CA ALA A 77 -2.87 20.63 -2.83
C ALA A 77 -2.18 19.50 -3.65
N ALA A 78 -2.96 18.79 -4.46
CA ALA A 78 -2.42 17.75 -5.36
C ALA A 78 -1.54 18.33 -6.48
N GLU A 79 -1.97 19.44 -7.10
CA GLU A 79 -1.16 20.19 -8.07
C GLU A 79 0.18 20.61 -7.47
N LYS A 80 0.16 21.11 -6.22
CA LYS A 80 1.38 21.44 -5.50
C LYS A 80 2.25 20.21 -5.25
N ALA A 81 1.67 19.09 -4.83
CA ALA A 81 2.39 17.84 -4.60
C ALA A 81 3.11 17.35 -5.88
N LEU A 82 2.40 17.32 -7.02
CA LEU A 82 3.00 16.96 -8.30
C LEU A 82 4.07 17.95 -8.76
N SER A 83 3.90 19.25 -8.51
CA SER A 83 4.90 20.26 -8.87
C SER A 83 6.20 20.21 -8.08
N MET A 84 6.27 19.36 -7.05
CA MET A 84 7.48 19.17 -6.23
C MET A 84 8.44 18.14 -6.80
N TYR A 85 8.00 17.34 -7.79
CA TYR A 85 8.92 16.46 -8.52
C TYR A 85 9.94 17.26 -9.31
N GLY A 86 11.19 16.82 -9.24
CA GLY A 86 12.27 17.42 -10.01
C GLY A 86 12.22 17.06 -11.50
N PRO A 87 13.11 17.66 -12.31
CA PRO A 87 13.34 17.24 -13.69
C PRO A 87 13.62 15.73 -13.72
N GLU A 88 13.15 15.03 -14.74
CA GLU A 88 13.33 13.58 -14.88
C GLU A 88 12.66 12.73 -13.76
N GLY A 89 11.70 13.32 -13.04
CA GLY A 89 10.91 12.60 -12.04
C GLY A 89 11.58 12.37 -10.69
N GLN A 90 12.60 13.18 -10.32
CA GLN A 90 13.17 13.07 -8.99
C GLN A 90 12.11 13.29 -7.92
N GLU A 91 12.01 12.33 -7.01
CA GLU A 91 11.04 12.35 -5.91
C GLU A 91 11.27 13.54 -4.97
N PRO A 92 10.17 14.19 -4.50
CA PRO A 92 10.29 15.25 -3.51
C PRO A 92 10.80 14.71 -2.17
N LYS A 93 11.55 15.54 -1.45
CA LYS A 93 12.12 15.17 -0.15
C LYS A 93 11.08 14.59 0.82
N CYS A 94 9.86 15.11 0.85
CA CYS A 94 8.81 14.58 1.73
C CYS A 94 8.38 13.15 1.39
N VAL A 95 8.47 12.74 0.13
CA VAL A 95 8.23 11.35 -0.31
C VAL A 95 9.38 10.46 0.14
N ILE A 96 10.62 10.89 -0.12
CA ILE A 96 11.83 10.17 0.32
C ILE A 96 11.82 9.95 1.83
N ASP A 97 11.59 11.01 2.62
CA ASP A 97 11.55 10.93 4.10
C ASP A 97 10.46 9.95 4.59
N ASN A 98 9.27 9.95 3.95
CA ASN A 98 8.21 9.00 4.25
C ASN A 98 8.63 7.56 3.92
N MET A 99 9.27 7.35 2.77
CA MET A 99 9.70 6.02 2.35
C MET A 99 10.79 5.46 3.24
N ASP A 100 11.72 6.30 3.73
CA ASP A 100 12.75 5.88 4.70
C ASP A 100 12.10 5.38 6.01
N VAL A 101 11.09 6.08 6.51
CA VAL A 101 10.33 5.65 7.70
C VAL A 101 9.63 4.31 7.46
N PHE A 102 8.97 4.13 6.31
CA PHE A 102 8.33 2.86 5.98
C PHE A 102 9.34 1.73 5.74
N ALA A 103 10.49 2.02 5.16
CA ALA A 103 11.56 1.04 4.95
C ALA A 103 12.09 0.47 6.29
N GLU A 104 12.33 1.33 7.28
CA GLU A 104 12.73 0.89 8.62
C GLU A 104 11.66 0.03 9.28
N ARG A 105 10.41 0.49 9.29
CA ARG A 105 9.28 -0.25 9.87
C ARG A 105 9.08 -1.61 9.21
N ARG A 106 9.15 -1.66 7.87
CA ARG A 106 9.08 -2.89 7.08
C ARG A 106 10.17 -3.87 7.50
N ARG A 107 11.41 -3.40 7.59
CA ARG A 107 12.56 -4.21 8.00
C ARG A 107 12.35 -4.80 9.39
N VAL A 108 12.00 -3.98 10.37
CA VAL A 108 11.76 -4.41 11.76
C VAL A 108 10.66 -5.45 11.85
N LEU A 109 9.54 -5.27 11.13
CA LEU A 109 8.44 -6.23 11.15
C LEU A 109 8.85 -7.56 10.50
N VAL A 110 9.45 -7.52 9.31
CA VAL A 110 9.83 -8.75 8.58
C VAL A 110 10.91 -9.54 9.32
N GLU A 111 11.94 -8.87 9.84
CA GLU A 111 12.98 -9.52 10.64
C GLU A 111 12.39 -10.17 11.90
N GLY A 112 11.53 -9.45 12.62
CA GLY A 112 10.87 -9.97 13.82
C GLY A 112 9.92 -11.14 13.54
N LEU A 113 9.18 -11.12 12.43
CA LEU A 113 8.35 -12.26 12.02
C LEU A 113 9.22 -13.50 11.71
N ARG A 114 10.34 -13.32 11.02
CA ARG A 114 11.30 -14.41 10.74
C ARG A 114 11.93 -14.97 12.01
N GLU A 115 12.26 -14.14 13.00
CA GLU A 115 12.73 -14.58 14.32
C GLU A 115 11.68 -15.40 15.09
N LEU A 116 10.39 -15.13 14.83
CA LEU A 116 9.27 -15.91 15.37
C LEU A 116 8.99 -17.21 14.58
N GLY A 117 9.75 -17.47 13.51
CA GLY A 117 9.63 -18.70 12.71
C GLY A 117 8.66 -18.58 11.53
N TYR A 118 8.11 -17.40 11.23
CA TYR A 118 7.23 -17.23 10.07
C TYR A 118 8.04 -17.01 8.78
N GLU A 119 7.67 -17.72 7.72
CA GLU A 119 8.19 -17.45 6.38
C GLU A 119 7.59 -16.14 5.85
N CYS A 120 8.45 -15.15 5.69
CA CYS A 120 8.04 -13.82 5.27
C CYS A 120 9.02 -13.25 4.23
N ALA A 121 8.52 -12.98 3.04
CA ALA A 121 9.28 -12.28 2.01
C ALA A 121 9.42 -10.80 2.37
N MET A 122 10.59 -10.20 2.05
CA MET A 122 10.74 -8.74 2.16
C MET A 122 9.95 -8.08 1.01
N PRO A 123 8.89 -7.30 1.32
CA PRO A 123 8.10 -6.66 0.27
C PRO A 123 8.93 -5.63 -0.52
N LYS A 124 8.81 -5.63 -1.84
CA LYS A 124 9.47 -4.65 -2.71
C LYS A 124 8.73 -3.31 -2.81
N GLY A 125 7.49 -3.27 -2.36
CA GLY A 125 6.64 -2.08 -2.38
C GLY A 125 5.54 -2.17 -1.34
N THR A 126 4.73 -1.13 -1.25
CA THR A 126 3.62 -0.92 -0.32
C THR A 126 4.05 -0.83 1.15
N PHE A 127 3.12 -0.53 2.03
CA PHE A 127 3.32 -0.60 3.49
C PHE A 127 2.67 -1.86 4.10
N TYR A 128 2.50 -2.92 3.31
CA TYR A 128 1.97 -4.19 3.77
C TYR A 128 3.03 -5.28 3.75
N VAL A 129 3.00 -6.11 4.77
CA VAL A 129 3.76 -7.35 4.89
C VAL A 129 2.77 -8.49 4.84
N TRP A 130 3.07 -9.50 4.04
CA TRP A 130 2.24 -10.67 3.81
C TRP A 130 3.03 -11.92 4.13
N PHE A 131 2.50 -12.79 4.99
CA PHE A 131 3.21 -14.00 5.42
C PHE A 131 2.25 -15.16 5.66
N ASP A 132 2.76 -16.38 5.52
CA ASP A 132 2.05 -17.60 5.86
C ASP A 132 2.06 -17.79 7.39
N CYS A 133 0.88 -17.98 7.97
CA CYS A 133 0.72 -18.18 9.42
C CYS A 133 0.63 -19.67 9.82
N GLY A 134 0.66 -20.60 8.86
CA GLY A 134 0.66 -22.06 9.08
C GLY A 134 -0.64 -22.64 9.62
N MET A 135 -1.73 -21.86 9.61
CA MET A 135 -3.05 -22.28 10.10
C MET A 135 -4.15 -21.43 9.43
N PRO A 136 -5.46 -21.77 9.58
CA PRO A 136 -6.53 -20.95 9.05
C PRO A 136 -6.41 -19.50 9.52
N SER A 137 -6.43 -18.56 8.57
CA SER A 137 -6.11 -17.14 8.82
C SER A 137 -7.05 -16.46 9.82
N PHE A 138 -8.32 -16.90 9.86
CA PHE A 138 -9.29 -16.37 10.84
C PHE A 138 -8.95 -16.81 12.27
N GLU A 139 -8.56 -18.09 12.47
CA GLU A 139 -8.14 -18.61 13.77
C GLU A 139 -6.88 -17.91 14.26
N PHE A 140 -5.90 -17.71 13.38
CA PHE A 140 -4.70 -16.93 13.70
C PHE A 140 -5.06 -15.51 14.11
N THR A 141 -5.94 -14.86 13.36
CA THR A 141 -6.39 -13.48 13.66
C THR A 141 -7.03 -13.41 15.04
N GLN A 142 -7.86 -14.39 15.42
CA GLN A 142 -8.48 -14.43 16.74
C GLN A 142 -7.43 -14.53 17.85
N LYS A 143 -6.44 -15.42 17.70
CA LYS A 143 -5.31 -15.51 18.65
C LYS A 143 -4.55 -14.19 18.77
N MET A 144 -4.33 -13.50 17.66
CA MET A 144 -3.64 -12.20 17.68
C MET A 144 -4.47 -11.13 18.40
N ILE A 145 -5.79 -11.12 18.23
CA ILE A 145 -6.70 -10.22 18.97
C ILE A 145 -6.58 -10.45 20.47
N ASP A 146 -6.57 -11.70 20.92
CA ASP A 146 -6.45 -12.05 22.34
C ASP A 146 -5.11 -11.57 22.94
N LEU A 147 -4.06 -11.49 22.11
CA LEU A 147 -2.76 -10.91 22.46
C LEU A 147 -2.73 -9.37 22.31
N GLY A 148 -3.82 -8.75 21.86
CA GLY A 148 -3.91 -7.32 21.60
C GLY A 148 -3.13 -6.88 20.36
N VAL A 149 -3.01 -7.75 19.33
CA VAL A 149 -2.42 -7.46 18.04
C VAL A 149 -3.50 -7.58 16.98
N ILE A 150 -3.71 -6.50 16.22
CA ILE A 150 -4.70 -6.50 15.12
C ILE A 150 -3.99 -6.80 13.81
N VAL A 151 -4.47 -7.83 13.11
CA VAL A 151 -3.98 -8.26 11.80
C VAL A 151 -5.16 -8.46 10.85
N THR A 152 -4.89 -8.58 9.56
CA THR A 152 -5.95 -8.84 8.56
C THR A 152 -5.83 -10.28 8.06
N PRO A 153 -6.89 -11.11 8.20
CA PRO A 153 -6.87 -12.48 7.70
C PRO A 153 -6.85 -12.51 6.17
N GLY A 154 -6.08 -13.43 5.60
CA GLY A 154 -5.97 -13.62 4.17
C GLY A 154 -7.29 -14.05 3.53
N SER A 155 -8.10 -14.85 4.23
CA SER A 155 -9.43 -15.27 3.75
C SER A 155 -10.34 -14.09 3.37
N GLY A 156 -10.11 -12.88 3.91
CA GLY A 156 -10.78 -11.65 3.49
C GLY A 156 -10.44 -11.18 2.06
N PHE A 157 -9.41 -11.75 1.44
CA PHE A 157 -8.97 -11.46 0.06
C PHE A 157 -9.32 -12.60 -0.92
N GLY A 158 -9.92 -13.65 -0.46
CA GLY A 158 -10.35 -14.82 -1.23
C GLY A 158 -9.93 -16.13 -0.56
N GLU A 159 -10.61 -17.23 -0.93
CA GLU A 159 -10.38 -18.55 -0.34
C GLU A 159 -8.94 -19.05 -0.53
N SER A 160 -8.32 -18.74 -1.66
CA SER A 160 -6.93 -19.12 -1.96
C SER A 160 -5.88 -18.42 -1.08
N ALA A 161 -6.28 -17.38 -0.37
CA ALA A 161 -5.41 -16.64 0.55
C ALA A 161 -5.63 -17.04 2.02
N ASP A 162 -6.44 -18.06 2.29
CA ASP A 162 -6.53 -18.62 3.64
C ASP A 162 -5.18 -19.25 4.04
N GLY A 163 -4.81 -19.11 5.31
CA GLY A 163 -3.47 -19.43 5.79
C GLY A 163 -2.48 -18.25 5.73
N TRP A 164 -2.84 -17.17 5.07
CA TRP A 164 -2.00 -15.97 4.98
C TRP A 164 -2.51 -14.84 5.88
N ILE A 165 -1.59 -13.99 6.31
CA ILE A 165 -1.90 -12.79 7.13
C ILE A 165 -1.28 -11.56 6.48
N ARG A 166 -2.04 -10.45 6.50
CA ARG A 166 -1.53 -9.14 6.14
C ARG A 166 -1.35 -8.27 7.38
N MET A 167 -0.15 -7.72 7.55
CA MET A 167 0.14 -6.68 8.53
C MET A 167 0.53 -5.38 7.84
N ALA A 168 0.16 -4.24 8.42
CA ALA A 168 0.54 -2.92 7.92
C ALA A 168 1.68 -2.34 8.78
N VAL A 169 2.64 -1.66 8.15
CA VAL A 169 3.75 -0.97 8.84
C VAL A 169 3.44 0.52 9.04
N THR A 170 2.17 0.85 9.31
CA THR A 170 1.71 2.22 9.52
C THR A 170 2.00 2.74 10.93
N GLU A 171 2.22 1.85 11.88
CA GLU A 171 2.56 2.18 13.27
C GLU A 171 4.07 2.47 13.45
N PRO A 172 4.45 3.28 14.47
CA PRO A 172 5.86 3.48 14.81
C PRO A 172 6.60 2.19 15.16
N VAL A 173 7.92 2.17 14.99
CA VAL A 173 8.78 1.01 15.24
C VAL A 173 8.57 0.44 16.66
N GLU A 174 8.40 1.30 17.66
CA GLU A 174 8.16 0.90 19.06
C GLU A 174 6.88 0.07 19.20
N ARG A 175 5.82 0.46 18.48
CA ARG A 175 4.54 -0.27 18.47
C ARG A 175 4.67 -1.61 17.76
N ILE A 176 5.43 -1.64 16.66
CA ILE A 176 5.72 -2.88 15.92
C ILE A 176 6.50 -3.85 16.83
N ARG A 177 7.51 -3.38 17.55
CA ARG A 177 8.25 -4.20 18.53
C ARG A 177 7.34 -4.75 19.64
N ILE A 178 6.45 -3.93 20.19
CA ILE A 178 5.47 -4.39 21.18
C ILE A 178 4.56 -5.49 20.59
N ALA A 179 4.11 -5.35 19.34
CA ALA A 179 3.31 -6.38 18.68
C ALA A 179 4.08 -7.69 18.54
N LEU A 180 5.34 -7.66 18.07
CA LEU A 180 6.20 -8.83 17.95
C LEU A 180 6.45 -9.50 19.32
N GLU A 181 6.70 -8.75 20.38
CA GLU A 181 6.84 -9.29 21.73
C GLU A 181 5.56 -9.97 22.25
N ARG A 182 4.38 -9.43 21.93
CA ARG A 182 3.10 -10.05 22.27
C ARG A 182 2.90 -11.37 21.50
N MET A 183 3.22 -11.38 20.21
CA MET A 183 3.18 -12.60 19.37
C MET A 183 4.11 -13.67 19.93
N LYS A 184 5.33 -13.30 20.34
CA LYS A 184 6.30 -14.21 20.95
C LYS A 184 5.76 -14.90 22.20
N ARG A 185 5.09 -14.15 23.09
CA ARG A 185 4.46 -14.70 24.31
C ARG A 185 3.36 -15.71 23.98
N GLY A 186 2.59 -15.48 22.94
CA GLY A 186 1.54 -16.40 22.49
C GLY A 186 2.06 -17.68 21.83
N SER A 187 3.30 -17.69 21.35
CA SER A 187 3.91 -18.88 20.73
C SER A 187 4.37 -19.93 21.77
N TYR A 188 4.38 -19.58 23.05
CA TYR A 188 4.75 -20.47 24.17
C TYR A 188 3.53 -21.03 24.93
N GLN A 189 2.31 -20.74 24.50
CA GLN A 189 1.06 -21.25 25.04
C GLN A 189 0.39 -22.22 24.04
#